data_b9fa5bea67a1fa0620350d50a3af0659
#
_entry.id   b9fa5bea67a1fa0620350d50a3af0659
#
_cell.length_a   1.000
_cell.length_b   1.000
_cell.length_c   1.000
_cell.angle_alpha   90.00
_cell.angle_beta   90.00
_cell.angle_gamma   90.00
#
_symmetry.space_group_name_H-M   'P 1'
#
loop_
_entity.id
_entity.type
_entity.pdbx_description
1 polymer ?
#
loop_
_entity_poly.entity_id
_entity_poly.type
_entity_poly.pdbx_seq_one_letter_code
_entity_poly.pdbx_strand_id
1 'polypeptide(L)' 'MKFWKNSDYKYQDMTGLSEDKLILLVNVMTREDFIEWLAWNDPNGIYCDEQSLKELGNVMTREEGIEIFLRQVEENRVL' A
#
# COMPACT_ATOMS: atom_id res chain seq x y z
N MET A 1 1.87 12.21 9.25
CA MET A 1 0.42 12.30 9.10
C MET A 1 -0.06 11.14 8.24
N LYS A 2 -1.11 10.47 8.67
CA LYS A 2 -1.57 9.29 7.96
C LYS A 2 -2.57 9.66 6.88
N PHE A 3 -2.28 9.23 5.66
CA PHE A 3 -3.12 9.48 4.50
C PHE A 3 -4.55 9.00 4.71
N TRP A 4 -4.70 7.78 5.22
CA TRP A 4 -6.03 7.15 5.36
C TRP A 4 -6.93 7.84 6.36
N LYS A 5 -6.36 8.53 7.36
CA LYS A 5 -7.14 9.28 8.34
C LYS A 5 -7.58 10.65 7.85
N ASN A 6 -6.80 11.24 6.95
CA ASN A 6 -7.01 12.62 6.53
C ASN A 6 -7.55 12.75 5.11
N SER A 7 -7.75 11.63 4.43
CA SER A 7 -8.22 11.57 3.06
C SER A 7 -9.69 11.15 3.05
N ASP A 8 -10.40 11.55 2.00
CA ASP A 8 -11.77 11.09 1.75
C ASP A 8 -11.79 9.70 1.14
N TYR A 9 -10.63 9.18 0.77
CA TYR A 9 -10.50 7.84 0.17
C TYR A 9 -10.47 6.77 1.24
N LYS A 10 -11.07 5.63 0.90
CA LYS A 10 -11.01 4.43 1.73
C LYS A 10 -10.14 3.39 1.03
N TYR A 11 -9.77 2.33 1.73
CA TYR A 11 -8.91 1.30 1.16
C TYR A 11 -9.45 0.74 -0.15
N GLN A 12 -10.74 0.41 -0.18
CA GLN A 12 -11.36 -0.19 -1.35
C GLN A 12 -11.47 0.76 -2.54
N ASP A 13 -11.38 2.07 -2.32
CA ASP A 13 -11.48 3.05 -3.39
C ASP A 13 -10.29 2.97 -4.34
N MET A 14 -9.16 2.46 -3.86
CA MET A 14 -7.93 2.42 -4.65
C MET A 14 -8.08 1.60 -5.93
N THR A 15 -8.86 0.52 -5.90
CA THR A 15 -9.05 -0.32 -7.07
C THR A 15 -9.95 0.31 -8.13
N GLY A 16 -10.70 1.33 -7.75
CA GLY A 16 -11.58 2.04 -8.68
C GLY A 16 -10.95 3.29 -9.30
N LEU A 17 -9.74 3.65 -8.91
CA LEU A 17 -9.08 4.85 -9.40
C LEU A 17 -8.32 4.59 -10.70
N SER A 18 -8.21 5.62 -11.56
CA SER A 18 -7.39 5.54 -12.76
C SER A 18 -5.92 5.46 -12.37
N GLU A 19 -5.08 4.98 -13.28
CA GLU A 19 -3.65 4.89 -13.06
C GLU A 19 -3.04 6.26 -12.76
N ASP A 20 -3.45 7.29 -13.51
CA ASP A 20 -2.95 8.65 -13.30
C ASP A 20 -3.28 9.15 -11.90
N LYS A 21 -4.48 8.86 -11.42
CA LYS A 21 -4.90 9.25 -10.09
C LYS A 21 -4.10 8.53 -9.02
N LEU A 22 -3.85 7.25 -9.20
CA LEU A 22 -3.05 6.45 -8.28
C LEU A 22 -1.63 7.00 -8.18
N ILE A 23 -1.03 7.36 -9.31
CA ILE A 23 0.31 7.92 -9.33
C ILE A 23 0.37 9.22 -8.54
N LEU A 24 -0.64 10.07 -8.67
CA LEU A 24 -0.72 11.30 -7.88
C LEU A 24 -0.82 10.99 -6.38
N LEU A 25 -1.60 9.99 -6.00
CA LEU A 25 -1.78 9.64 -4.60
C LEU A 25 -0.52 9.03 -3.99
N VAL A 26 0.19 8.16 -4.72
CA VAL A 26 1.40 7.55 -4.17
C VAL A 26 2.47 8.59 -3.86
N ASN A 27 2.45 9.72 -4.54
CA ASN A 27 3.40 10.80 -4.27
C ASN A 27 3.19 11.47 -2.91
N VAL A 28 1.99 11.38 -2.34
CA VAL A 28 1.68 12.00 -1.05
C VAL A 28 1.55 10.96 0.07
N MET A 29 1.55 9.68 -0.24
CA MET A 29 1.45 8.63 0.75
C MET A 29 2.82 8.30 1.34
N THR A 30 2.83 7.98 2.63
CA THR A 30 4.06 7.58 3.31
C THR A 30 4.23 6.06 3.24
N ARG A 31 5.41 5.58 3.66
CA ARG A 31 5.68 4.15 3.74
C ARG A 31 4.65 3.44 4.63
N GLU A 32 4.32 4.05 5.77
CA GLU A 32 3.33 3.50 6.70
C GLU A 32 1.96 3.40 6.06
N ASP A 33 1.60 4.35 5.21
CA ASP A 33 0.32 4.31 4.49
C ASP A 33 0.24 3.09 3.57
N PHE A 34 1.32 2.79 2.86
CA PHE A 34 1.37 1.60 2.01
C PHE A 34 1.27 0.32 2.83
N ILE A 35 2.01 0.25 3.94
CA ILE A 35 1.98 -0.92 4.82
C ILE A 35 0.56 -1.16 5.34
N GLU A 36 -0.12 -0.09 5.75
CA GLU A 36 -1.49 -0.18 6.27
C GLU A 36 -2.45 -0.74 5.21
N TRP A 37 -2.37 -0.23 3.99
CA TRP A 37 -3.21 -0.73 2.90
C TRP A 37 -2.89 -2.18 2.53
N LEU A 38 -1.60 -2.51 2.44
CA LEU A 38 -1.17 -3.86 2.09
C LEU A 38 -1.61 -4.87 3.13
N ALA A 39 -1.49 -4.52 4.40
CA ALA A 39 -1.93 -5.41 5.48
C ALA A 39 -3.44 -5.62 5.44
N TRP A 40 -4.20 -4.59 5.05
CA TRP A 40 -5.65 -4.71 4.91
C TRP A 40 -6.01 -5.61 3.72
N ASN A 41 -5.34 -5.42 2.58
CA ASN A 41 -5.65 -6.15 1.35
C ASN A 41 -5.15 -7.60 1.39
N ASP A 42 -4.04 -7.83 2.07
CA ASP A 42 -3.42 -9.16 2.18
C ASP A 42 -2.99 -9.42 3.62
N PRO A 43 -3.92 -9.83 4.49
CA PRO A 43 -3.62 -10.04 5.91
C PRO A 43 -2.58 -11.13 6.17
N ASN A 44 -2.35 -12.00 5.21
CA ASN A 44 -1.37 -13.10 5.35
C ASN A 44 0.03 -12.69 4.89
N GLY A 45 0.17 -11.49 4.32
CA GLY A 45 1.46 -11.01 3.85
C GLY A 45 2.29 -10.41 4.98
N ILE A 46 3.58 -10.25 4.72
CA ILE A 46 4.53 -9.70 5.69
C ILE A 46 4.89 -8.28 5.24
N TYR A 47 4.27 -7.29 5.87
CA TYR A 47 4.46 -5.88 5.49
C TYR A 47 4.95 -4.99 6.62
N CYS A 48 4.63 -5.30 7.88
CA CYS A 48 5.07 -4.48 8.99
C CYS A 48 6.54 -4.73 9.32
N ASP A 49 7.22 -3.68 9.81
CA ASP A 49 8.67 -3.71 10.03
C ASP A 49 9.11 -4.81 11.00
N GLU A 50 8.40 -4.96 12.10
CA GLU A 50 8.76 -5.94 13.12
C GLU A 50 8.78 -7.35 12.55
N GLN A 51 7.74 -7.70 11.82
CA GLN A 51 7.62 -9.02 11.24
C GLN A 51 8.61 -9.22 10.08
N SER A 52 8.81 -8.18 9.28
CA SER A 52 9.76 -8.22 8.16
C SER A 52 11.19 -8.43 8.65
N LEU A 53 11.59 -7.73 9.71
CA LEU A 53 12.91 -7.92 10.28
C LEU A 53 13.11 -9.34 10.83
N LYS A 54 12.07 -9.87 11.45
CA LYS A 54 12.12 -11.18 12.07
C LYS A 54 12.22 -12.30 11.06
N GLU A 55 11.48 -12.23 9.97
CA GLU A 55 11.37 -13.32 9.00
C GLU A 55 12.21 -13.12 7.75
N LEU A 56 12.44 -11.87 7.33
CA LEU A 56 13.13 -11.56 6.08
C LEU A 56 14.50 -10.90 6.31
N GLY A 57 14.76 -10.40 7.51
CA GLY A 57 16.01 -9.75 7.82
C GLY A 57 16.12 -8.30 7.37
N ASN A 58 15.08 -7.75 6.77
CA ASN A 58 15.04 -6.34 6.35
C ASN A 58 13.63 -5.81 6.37
N VAL A 59 13.49 -4.49 6.19
CA VAL A 59 12.19 -3.84 6.12
C VAL A 59 11.92 -3.38 4.69
N MET A 60 10.63 -3.24 4.36
CA MET A 60 10.21 -2.76 3.04
C MET A 60 10.53 -1.28 2.90
N THR A 61 11.19 -0.91 1.81
CA THR A 61 11.44 0.50 1.50
C THR A 61 10.17 1.14 0.95
N ARG A 62 10.15 2.49 0.87
CA ARG A 62 9.00 3.19 0.30
C ARG A 62 8.81 2.81 -1.17
N GLU A 63 9.89 2.69 -1.92
CA GLU A 63 9.85 2.31 -3.33
C GLU A 63 9.27 0.91 -3.52
N GLU A 64 9.68 -0.02 -2.67
CA GLU A 64 9.12 -1.36 -2.68
C GLU A 64 7.64 -1.34 -2.34
N GLY A 65 7.26 -0.51 -1.37
CA GLY A 65 5.87 -0.34 -0.98
C GLY A 65 5.01 0.17 -2.13
N ILE A 66 5.52 1.15 -2.88
CA ILE A 66 4.82 1.69 -4.04
C ILE A 66 4.63 0.61 -5.10
N GLU A 67 5.68 -0.13 -5.40
CA GLU A 67 5.63 -1.18 -6.42
C GLU A 67 4.62 -2.26 -6.04
N ILE A 68 4.67 -2.74 -4.81
CA ILE A 68 3.76 -3.78 -4.35
C ILE A 68 2.33 -3.27 -4.30
N PHE A 69 2.14 -2.03 -3.82
CA PHE A 69 0.82 -1.40 -3.75
C PHE A 69 0.18 -1.31 -5.14
N LEU A 70 0.91 -0.77 -6.10
CA LEU A 70 0.38 -0.63 -7.46
C LEU A 70 0.07 -1.98 -8.10
N ARG A 71 0.93 -2.96 -7.87
CA ARG A 71 0.70 -4.31 -8.40
C ARG A 71 -0.56 -4.93 -7.80
N GLN A 72 -0.76 -4.84 -6.50
CA GLN A 72 -1.94 -5.42 -5.86
C GLN A 72 -3.23 -4.70 -6.24
N VAL A 73 -3.17 -3.38 -6.41
CA VAL A 73 -4.32 -2.63 -6.92
C VAL A 73 -4.70 -3.14 -8.31
N GLU A 74 -3.71 -3.33 -9.18
CA GLU A 74 -3.93 -3.81 -10.54
C GLU A 74 -4.52 -5.23 -10.54
N GLU A 75 -3.99 -6.10 -9.69
CA GLU A 75 -4.49 -7.46 -9.56
C GLU A 75 -5.96 -7.50 -9.15
N ASN A 76 -6.36 -6.59 -8.25
CA ASN A 76 -7.74 -6.52 -7.78
C ASN A 76 -8.70 -5.96 -8.81
N ARG A 77 -8.20 -5.28 -9.83
CA ARG A 77 -9.02 -4.75 -10.91
C ARG A 77 -9.43 -5.79 -11.93
N VAL A 78 -8.71 -6.89 -11.98
CA VAL A 78 -8.86 -7.88 -13.03
C VAL A 78 -10.01 -8.85 -12.77
N LEU A 79 -10.92 -8.46 -11.97
CA LEU A 79 -12.11 -9.28 -11.71
C LEU A 79 -13.22 -9.00 -12.74
#